data_2dd26e64d567f9aefeec37d278f8835f
#
_entry.id   2dd26e64d567f9aefeec37d278f8835f
#
_cell.length_a   1.000
_cell.length_b   1.000
_cell.length_c   1.000
_cell.angle_alpha   90.00
_cell.angle_beta   90.00
_cell.angle_gamma   90.00
#
_symmetry.space_group_name_H-M   'P 1'
#
loop_
_entity.id
_entity.type
_entity.pdbx_description
1 polymer ?
#
loop_
_entity_poly.entity_id
_entity_poly.type
_entity_poly.pdbx_seq_one_letter_code
_entity_poly.pdbx_strand_id
1 'polypeptide(L)'
;MYENKTYENILADALFRTDTKYDKRQGSMIYDSLAPFSFELAEAYIMAQVILRQTYAKTADRAFLELRALEFNIVPREATAAEVKGVFDRAVDIGTRFNFEDLNFRVIEAINLSNNEFKLICETPGAKGNYCIGRITPINSIPGLQSAQITEVLVPGQDEEDTEAFRERYIRALKSKAYGGNGADYKEKVLTVNGTGGSKIYRCWNGGGTVKVVFVNNEFNKPSAELVKEVQNVFDPTPNQGKGYGLAPIGHTVTVEAAEEVIVNYEVPVVMTAGHEPSEIQAELTKKIEERMLVRRKEWATQNENQFVTVRTSVVTSLAVDLDKVVDVGDIKINGKTVKRLDLKPHQIPKLGTVTLTKG
;
A
#
# COMPACT_ATOMS: atom_id res chain seq x y z
N MET A 1 16.65 10.47 -27.88
CA MET A 1 16.52 11.50 -28.93
C MET A 1 17.89 12.09 -29.28
N TYR A 2 18.80 12.26 -28.34
CA TYR A 2 20.14 12.82 -28.55
C TYR A 2 21.29 11.81 -28.33
N GLU A 3 20.99 10.50 -28.35
CA GLU A 3 21.94 9.42 -28.02
C GLU A 3 23.19 9.41 -28.90
N ASN A 4 23.05 9.85 -30.17
CA ASN A 4 24.17 9.95 -31.11
C ASN A 4 24.94 11.29 -31.04
N LYS A 5 24.59 12.20 -30.12
CA LYS A 5 25.26 13.48 -29.94
C LYS A 5 26.37 13.38 -28.90
N THR A 6 27.28 12.41 -29.13
CA THR A 6 28.48 12.25 -28.29
C THR A 6 29.58 13.22 -28.74
N TYR A 7 30.55 13.46 -27.87
CA TYR A 7 31.72 14.29 -28.16
C TYR A 7 32.38 13.84 -29.47
N GLU A 8 32.64 12.56 -29.63
CA GLU A 8 33.30 11.99 -30.80
C GLU A 8 32.51 12.26 -32.10
N ASN A 9 31.22 12.06 -32.08
CA ASN A 9 30.37 12.28 -33.25
C ASN A 9 30.25 13.77 -33.61
N ILE A 10 30.17 14.64 -32.60
CA ILE A 10 30.08 16.08 -32.80
C ILE A 10 31.40 16.60 -33.37
N LEU A 11 32.52 16.18 -32.81
CA LEU A 11 33.83 16.57 -33.29
C LEU A 11 34.09 16.05 -34.70
N ALA A 12 33.75 14.80 -34.97
CA ALA A 12 33.87 14.22 -36.31
C ALA A 12 33.04 14.99 -37.35
N ASP A 13 31.80 15.34 -37.02
CA ASP A 13 30.92 16.14 -37.88
C ASP A 13 31.51 17.56 -38.11
N ALA A 14 32.04 18.18 -37.08
CA ALA A 14 32.65 19.52 -37.18
C ALA A 14 33.89 19.50 -38.08
N LEU A 15 34.78 18.53 -37.90
CA LEU A 15 35.95 18.32 -38.74
C LEU A 15 35.58 17.96 -40.18
N PHE A 16 34.52 17.18 -40.39
CA PHE A 16 34.03 16.83 -41.74
C PHE A 16 33.55 18.09 -42.50
N ARG A 17 32.84 19.01 -41.82
CA ARG A 17 32.34 20.26 -42.41
C ARG A 17 33.40 21.31 -42.65
N THR A 18 34.55 21.17 -42.02
CA THR A 18 35.69 22.11 -42.23
C THR A 18 36.29 21.86 -43.60
N ASP A 19 36.79 22.91 -44.30
CA ASP A 19 37.42 22.84 -45.62
C ASP A 19 38.63 21.88 -45.59
N THR A 20 38.76 21.09 -46.65
CA THR A 20 39.84 20.10 -46.79
C THR A 20 41.27 20.72 -46.90
N LYS A 21 41.37 22.01 -47.19
CA LYS A 21 42.64 22.71 -47.23
C LYS A 21 43.32 22.88 -45.86
N TYR A 22 42.60 22.68 -44.77
CA TYR A 22 43.14 22.80 -43.42
C TYR A 22 43.59 21.46 -42.87
N ASP A 23 44.63 21.47 -42.06
CA ASP A 23 45.05 20.30 -41.28
C ASP A 23 44.04 20.03 -40.15
N LYS A 24 43.50 18.82 -40.10
CA LYS A 24 42.44 18.38 -39.17
C LYS A 24 42.92 17.29 -38.24
N ARG A 25 44.20 16.95 -38.23
CA ARG A 25 44.76 15.94 -37.34
C ARG A 25 44.79 16.44 -35.88
N GLN A 26 44.76 15.54 -34.98
CA GLN A 26 44.92 15.83 -33.56
C GLN A 26 46.23 16.63 -33.33
N GLY A 27 46.15 17.72 -32.57
CA GLY A 27 47.25 18.66 -32.36
C GLY A 27 47.36 19.78 -33.42
N SER A 28 46.46 19.81 -34.45
CA SER A 28 46.36 20.96 -35.34
C SER A 28 45.50 22.08 -34.70
N MET A 29 45.73 23.32 -35.12
CA MET A 29 44.97 24.47 -34.64
C MET A 29 43.47 24.29 -34.81
N ILE A 30 43.02 23.71 -35.91
CA ILE A 30 41.58 23.44 -36.18
C ILE A 30 41.04 22.40 -35.21
N TYR A 31 41.75 21.29 -35.02
CA TYR A 31 41.32 20.24 -34.09
C TYR A 31 41.22 20.77 -32.65
N ASP A 32 42.29 21.42 -32.18
CA ASP A 32 42.42 21.93 -30.82
C ASP A 32 41.43 23.08 -30.54
N SER A 33 40.98 23.79 -31.58
CA SER A 33 39.90 24.79 -31.48
C SER A 33 38.52 24.16 -31.42
N LEU A 34 38.24 23.10 -32.16
CA LEU A 34 36.93 22.49 -32.24
C LEU A 34 36.66 21.49 -31.11
N ALA A 35 37.71 20.84 -30.58
CA ALA A 35 37.56 19.83 -29.54
C ALA A 35 36.89 20.35 -28.26
N PRO A 36 37.28 21.47 -27.65
CA PRO A 36 36.61 22.02 -26.47
C PRO A 36 35.14 22.36 -26.71
N PHE A 37 34.82 23.01 -27.84
CA PHE A 37 33.46 23.35 -28.20
C PHE A 37 32.59 22.11 -28.44
N SER A 38 33.18 21.06 -29.03
CA SER A 38 32.48 19.79 -29.22
C SER A 38 32.15 19.11 -27.89
N PHE A 39 33.03 19.27 -26.89
CA PHE A 39 32.83 18.77 -25.54
C PHE A 39 31.65 19.51 -24.84
N GLU A 40 31.71 20.85 -24.81
CA GLU A 40 30.63 21.68 -24.24
C GLU A 40 29.29 21.42 -24.91
N LEU A 41 29.28 21.24 -26.23
CA LEU A 41 28.07 20.93 -26.98
C LEU A 41 27.53 19.53 -26.63
N ALA A 42 28.38 18.53 -26.41
CA ALA A 42 27.98 17.23 -25.96
C ALA A 42 27.35 17.28 -24.56
N GLU A 43 27.93 18.03 -23.62
CA GLU A 43 27.34 18.30 -22.30
C GLU A 43 25.96 18.97 -22.42
N ALA A 44 25.82 19.97 -23.30
CA ALA A 44 24.54 20.63 -23.54
C ALA A 44 23.48 19.65 -24.06
N TYR A 45 23.82 18.68 -24.92
CA TYR A 45 22.91 17.64 -25.36
C TYR A 45 22.54 16.65 -24.25
N ILE A 46 23.49 16.33 -23.36
CA ILE A 46 23.18 15.52 -22.16
C ILE A 46 22.19 16.26 -21.27
N MET A 47 22.41 17.55 -21.00
CA MET A 47 21.47 18.37 -20.23
C MET A 47 20.09 18.43 -20.89
N ALA A 48 20.03 18.62 -22.21
CA ALA A 48 18.77 18.61 -22.95
C ALA A 48 18.04 17.26 -22.83
N GLN A 49 18.76 16.15 -22.83
CA GLN A 49 18.19 14.82 -22.64
C GLN A 49 17.64 14.64 -21.22
N VAL A 50 18.36 15.12 -20.20
CA VAL A 50 17.89 15.15 -18.81
C VAL A 50 16.61 15.97 -18.69
N ILE A 51 16.57 17.18 -19.24
CA ILE A 51 15.37 18.05 -19.23
C ILE A 51 14.18 17.32 -19.87
N LEU A 52 14.37 16.69 -21.04
CA LEU A 52 13.32 15.90 -21.69
C LEU A 52 12.82 14.76 -20.82
N ARG A 53 13.73 14.04 -20.15
CA ARG A 53 13.39 12.96 -19.24
C ARG A 53 12.56 13.49 -18.06
N GLN A 54 12.93 14.64 -17.50
CA GLN A 54 12.22 15.27 -16.37
C GLN A 54 10.87 15.89 -16.78
N THR A 55 10.68 16.17 -18.08
CA THR A 55 9.45 16.78 -18.58
C THR A 55 8.25 15.82 -18.48
N TYR A 56 8.44 14.52 -18.59
CA TYR A 56 7.35 13.56 -18.60
C TYR A 56 7.16 12.89 -17.25
N ALA A 57 5.93 12.88 -16.74
CA ALA A 57 5.59 12.26 -15.46
C ALA A 57 6.05 10.80 -15.34
N LYS A 58 6.09 10.07 -16.46
CA LYS A 58 6.51 8.65 -16.50
C LYS A 58 7.99 8.45 -16.23
N THR A 59 8.83 9.45 -16.50
CA THR A 59 10.29 9.36 -16.43
C THR A 59 10.93 10.36 -15.48
N ALA A 60 10.16 11.33 -14.98
CA ALA A 60 10.62 12.35 -14.06
C ALA A 60 11.06 11.74 -12.71
N ASP A 61 12.14 12.25 -12.15
CA ASP A 61 12.57 11.93 -10.78
C ASP A 61 11.62 12.57 -9.75
N ARG A 62 11.70 12.18 -8.48
CA ARG A 62 10.78 12.59 -7.41
C ARG A 62 10.50 14.09 -7.40
N ALA A 63 11.55 14.92 -7.37
CA ALA A 63 11.41 16.36 -7.25
C ALA A 63 10.64 17.00 -8.42
N PHE A 64 10.91 16.58 -9.65
CA PHE A 64 10.21 17.10 -10.83
C PHE A 64 8.78 16.55 -10.95
N LEU A 65 8.56 15.32 -10.50
CA LEU A 65 7.23 14.72 -10.45
C LEU A 65 6.33 15.48 -9.46
N GLU A 66 6.85 15.85 -8.30
CA GLU A 66 6.12 16.67 -7.31
C GLU A 66 5.74 18.04 -7.86
N LEU A 67 6.66 18.73 -8.51
CA LEU A 67 6.37 20.03 -9.14
C LEU A 67 5.24 19.91 -10.18
N ARG A 68 5.26 18.87 -11.01
CA ARG A 68 4.19 18.63 -11.99
C ARG A 68 2.85 18.27 -11.35
N ALA A 69 2.89 17.46 -10.29
CA ALA A 69 1.68 17.04 -9.58
C ALA A 69 1.04 18.21 -8.81
N LEU A 70 1.86 19.14 -8.32
CA LEU A 70 1.42 20.35 -7.65
C LEU A 70 0.56 21.25 -8.55
N GLU A 71 0.80 21.28 -9.88
CA GLU A 71 -0.04 21.98 -10.86
C GLU A 71 -1.50 21.50 -10.85
N PHE A 72 -1.74 20.28 -10.38
CA PHE A 72 -3.05 19.65 -10.23
C PHE A 72 -3.50 19.52 -8.77
N ASN A 73 -2.85 20.23 -7.85
CA ASN A 73 -3.12 20.15 -6.41
C ASN A 73 -2.91 18.73 -5.83
N ILE A 74 -2.02 17.94 -6.42
CA ILE A 74 -1.68 16.60 -5.95
C ILE A 74 -0.30 16.67 -5.28
N VAL A 75 -0.29 16.40 -3.97
CA VAL A 75 0.94 16.32 -3.17
C VAL A 75 1.21 14.89 -2.71
N PRO A 76 2.47 14.50 -2.46
CA PRO A 76 2.79 13.23 -1.85
C PRO A 76 2.08 13.05 -0.51
N ARG A 77 1.76 11.81 -0.15
CA ARG A 77 1.22 11.49 1.16
C ARG A 77 2.38 11.38 2.15
N GLU A 78 2.28 12.15 3.23
CA GLU A 78 3.22 12.07 4.34
C GLU A 78 3.02 10.78 5.14
N ALA A 79 4.04 10.38 5.90
CA ALA A 79 3.91 9.29 6.85
C ALA A 79 2.87 9.61 7.92
N THR A 80 2.03 8.64 8.26
CA THR A 80 1.04 8.75 9.33
C THR A 80 1.39 7.86 10.50
N ALA A 81 1.02 8.27 11.71
CA ALA A 81 1.26 7.51 12.92
C ALA A 81 0.21 6.41 13.12
N ALA A 82 0.62 5.28 13.69
CA ALA A 82 -0.31 4.24 14.10
C ALA A 82 -1.08 4.69 15.35
N GLU A 83 -2.41 4.45 15.35
CA GLU A 83 -3.24 4.57 16.54
C GLU A 83 -3.59 3.17 17.05
N VAL A 84 -3.34 2.94 18.33
CA VAL A 84 -3.47 1.62 18.94
C VAL A 84 -4.33 1.70 20.20
N LYS A 85 -4.92 0.56 20.56
CA LYS A 85 -5.68 0.41 21.79
C LYS A 85 -4.78 -0.10 22.91
N GLY A 86 -4.65 0.69 23.95
CA GLY A 86 -3.98 0.31 25.18
C GLY A 86 -5.00 -0.09 26.26
N VAL A 87 -4.70 -1.16 26.96
CA VAL A 87 -5.46 -1.65 28.12
C VAL A 87 -4.58 -1.61 29.35
N PHE A 88 -5.09 -1.02 30.40
CA PHE A 88 -4.35 -0.79 31.64
C PHE A 88 -5.11 -1.37 32.84
N ASP A 89 -4.40 -1.67 33.92
CA ASP A 89 -5.03 -2.13 35.17
C ASP A 89 -5.64 -0.98 35.98
N ARG A 90 -5.41 0.28 35.57
CA ARG A 90 -5.97 1.51 36.16
C ARG A 90 -6.10 2.62 35.13
N ALA A 91 -6.85 3.64 35.47
CA ALA A 91 -6.94 4.85 34.67
C ALA A 91 -5.56 5.54 34.54
N VAL A 92 -5.25 6.03 33.35
CA VAL A 92 -4.05 6.79 33.03
C VAL A 92 -4.43 8.15 32.46
N ASP A 93 -3.60 9.15 32.67
CA ASP A 93 -3.86 10.50 32.17
C ASP A 93 -3.58 10.62 30.67
N ILE A 94 -4.38 11.45 30.01
CA ILE A 94 -4.11 11.84 28.62
C ILE A 94 -2.76 12.54 28.56
N GLY A 95 -1.95 12.21 27.54
CA GLY A 95 -0.58 12.71 27.38
C GLY A 95 0.48 11.80 28.01
N THR A 96 0.09 10.81 28.80
CA THR A 96 1.03 9.83 29.37
C THR A 96 1.72 9.06 28.26
N ARG A 97 3.04 8.83 28.42
CA ARG A 97 3.89 8.19 27.41
C ARG A 97 4.33 6.81 27.87
N PHE A 98 4.27 5.88 26.92
CA PHE A 98 4.69 4.49 27.11
C PHE A 98 5.72 4.11 26.04
N ASN A 99 6.61 3.22 26.38
CA ASN A 99 7.61 2.67 25.47
C ASN A 99 7.25 1.22 25.10
N PHE A 100 7.40 0.91 23.82
CA PHE A 100 7.42 -0.45 23.28
C PHE A 100 8.69 -0.59 22.45
N GLU A 101 9.67 -1.34 22.92
CA GLU A 101 10.99 -1.48 22.28
C GLU A 101 11.62 -0.11 21.92
N ASP A 102 11.76 0.19 20.63
CA ASP A 102 12.35 1.43 20.14
C ASP A 102 11.31 2.54 19.86
N LEU A 103 10.01 2.28 20.09
CA LEU A 103 8.92 3.21 19.78
C LEU A 103 8.23 3.71 21.05
N ASN A 104 7.81 4.97 21.00
CA ASN A 104 7.04 5.60 22.07
C ASN A 104 5.59 5.82 21.62
N PHE A 105 4.68 5.61 22.56
CA PHE A 105 3.25 5.81 22.38
C PHE A 105 2.73 6.78 23.42
N ARG A 106 1.87 7.69 23.00
CA ARG A 106 1.25 8.69 23.87
C ARG A 106 -0.25 8.48 23.93
N VAL A 107 -0.82 8.49 25.13
CA VAL A 107 -2.27 8.43 25.35
C VAL A 107 -2.92 9.70 24.81
N ILE A 108 -3.91 9.57 23.95
CA ILE A 108 -4.60 10.71 23.31
C ILE A 108 -6.09 10.80 23.71
N GLU A 109 -6.73 9.66 23.98
CA GLU A 109 -8.17 9.62 24.23
C GLU A 109 -8.53 8.39 25.09
N ALA A 110 -9.60 8.51 25.90
CA ALA A 110 -10.19 7.37 26.58
C ALA A 110 -11.28 6.74 25.74
N ILE A 111 -11.15 5.45 25.41
CA ILE A 111 -12.15 4.68 24.66
C ILE A 111 -13.25 4.19 25.64
N ASN A 112 -12.83 3.55 26.73
CA ASN A 112 -13.73 3.03 27.75
C ASN A 112 -13.09 3.14 29.15
N LEU A 113 -13.55 4.11 29.91
CA LEU A 113 -13.04 4.36 31.28
C LEU A 113 -13.35 3.22 32.25
N SER A 114 -14.45 2.49 32.04
CA SER A 114 -14.83 1.38 32.95
C SER A 114 -13.86 0.18 32.83
N ASN A 115 -13.28 0.01 31.65
CA ASN A 115 -12.32 -1.06 31.35
C ASN A 115 -10.87 -0.55 31.29
N ASN A 116 -10.63 0.71 31.60
CA ASN A 116 -9.32 1.37 31.43
C ASN A 116 -8.72 1.20 30.02
N GLU A 117 -9.56 1.35 29.00
CA GLU A 117 -9.16 1.28 27.60
C GLU A 117 -8.93 2.67 27.04
N PHE A 118 -7.76 2.90 26.47
CA PHE A 118 -7.34 4.18 25.94
C PHE A 118 -6.79 4.04 24.51
N LYS A 119 -6.96 5.09 23.74
CA LYS A 119 -6.32 5.25 22.44
C LYS A 119 -4.94 5.86 22.63
N LEU A 120 -3.94 5.24 22.06
CA LEU A 120 -2.58 5.74 22.03
C LEU A 120 -2.16 5.99 20.58
N ILE A 121 -1.35 7.03 20.38
CA ILE A 121 -0.70 7.32 19.10
C ILE A 121 0.79 7.03 19.18
N CYS A 122 1.34 6.38 18.17
CA CYS A 122 2.78 6.22 18.03
C CYS A 122 3.41 7.59 17.75
N GLU A 123 4.45 7.97 18.49
CA GLU A 123 5.12 9.27 18.29
C GLU A 123 5.99 9.30 17.05
N THR A 124 6.37 8.13 16.53
CA THR A 124 7.10 8.00 15.28
C THR A 124 6.13 7.62 14.16
N PRO A 125 5.90 8.47 13.16
CA PRO A 125 5.10 8.12 12.00
C PRO A 125 5.71 6.93 11.23
N GLY A 126 4.85 6.19 10.54
CA GLY A 126 5.25 5.06 9.71
C GLY A 126 4.55 3.76 10.12
N ALA A 127 4.74 2.73 9.29
CA ALA A 127 4.11 1.42 9.46
C ALA A 127 4.67 0.60 10.64
N LYS A 128 5.82 0.97 11.20
CA LYS A 128 6.45 0.21 12.30
C LYS A 128 5.54 0.09 13.53
N GLY A 129 4.77 1.14 13.84
CA GLY A 129 3.81 1.14 14.95
C GLY A 129 2.71 0.09 14.85
N ASN A 130 2.42 -0.41 13.66
CA ASN A 130 1.37 -1.41 13.41
C ASN A 130 1.68 -2.79 13.99
N TYR A 131 2.94 -3.06 14.28
CA TYR A 131 3.39 -4.37 14.77
C TYR A 131 3.62 -4.41 16.29
N CYS A 132 3.36 -3.29 16.96
CA CYS A 132 3.59 -3.13 18.39
C CYS A 132 2.40 -3.66 19.21
N ILE A 133 2.22 -4.98 19.26
CA ILE A 133 1.20 -5.63 20.07
C ILE A 133 1.89 -6.32 21.27
N GLY A 134 1.45 -6.02 22.49
CA GLY A 134 2.01 -6.62 23.69
C GLY A 134 2.20 -5.64 24.85
N ARG A 135 3.06 -6.05 25.79
CA ARG A 135 3.31 -5.27 27.01
C ARG A 135 4.11 -4.01 26.71
N ILE A 136 3.67 -2.89 27.28
CA ILE A 136 4.35 -1.59 27.21
C ILE A 136 4.79 -1.13 28.62
N THR A 137 5.80 -0.29 28.67
CA THR A 137 6.33 0.27 29.91
C THR A 137 6.15 1.77 29.96
N PRO A 138 5.70 2.35 31.09
CA PRO A 138 5.59 3.80 31.21
C PRO A 138 6.98 4.45 31.19
N ILE A 139 7.15 5.55 30.45
CA ILE A 139 8.41 6.32 30.41
C ILE A 139 8.63 7.01 31.76
N ASN A 140 7.57 7.58 32.32
CA ASN A 140 7.58 8.14 33.68
C ASN A 140 6.85 7.16 34.62
N SER A 141 7.39 6.97 35.81
CA SER A 141 6.79 6.08 36.79
C SER A 141 5.36 6.54 37.15
N ILE A 142 4.42 5.60 37.05
CA ILE A 142 3.01 5.82 37.42
C ILE A 142 2.74 5.03 38.70
N PRO A 143 2.47 5.69 39.86
CA PRO A 143 2.25 4.98 41.12
C PRO A 143 1.11 3.97 40.99
N GLY A 144 1.40 2.69 41.29
CA GLY A 144 0.43 1.63 41.35
C GLY A 144 0.04 1.00 39.98
N LEU A 145 0.57 1.44 38.87
CA LEU A 145 0.40 0.75 37.56
C LEU A 145 1.23 -0.53 37.52
N GLN A 146 0.58 -1.67 37.36
CA GLN A 146 1.25 -3.00 37.28
C GLN A 146 1.17 -3.63 35.90
N SER A 147 0.10 -3.29 35.13
CA SER A 147 -0.11 -3.84 33.80
C SER A 147 -0.49 -2.76 32.81
N ALA A 148 0.23 -2.75 31.68
CA ALA A 148 -0.04 -1.92 30.52
C ALA A 148 0.27 -2.71 29.24
N GLN A 149 -0.65 -2.78 28.30
CA GLN A 149 -0.44 -3.53 27.07
C GLN A 149 -1.20 -2.91 25.89
N ILE A 150 -0.62 -3.01 24.70
CA ILE A 150 -1.30 -2.73 23.44
C ILE A 150 -1.97 -4.03 22.96
N THR A 151 -3.26 -3.98 22.67
CA THR A 151 -4.07 -5.15 22.30
C THR A 151 -4.52 -5.14 20.86
N GLU A 152 -4.64 -3.97 20.24
CA GLU A 152 -5.21 -3.83 18.90
C GLU A 152 -4.66 -2.58 18.20
N VAL A 153 -4.50 -2.64 16.88
CA VAL A 153 -4.24 -1.48 16.03
C VAL A 153 -5.58 -0.95 15.54
N LEU A 154 -5.92 0.27 15.92
CA LEU A 154 -7.19 0.92 15.56
C LEU A 154 -7.10 1.56 14.18
N VAL A 155 -6.05 2.36 13.96
CA VAL A 155 -5.75 2.98 12.67
C VAL A 155 -4.29 2.67 12.33
N PRO A 156 -4.04 1.88 11.29
CA PRO A 156 -2.68 1.59 10.90
C PRO A 156 -1.94 2.83 10.39
N GLY A 157 -0.71 3.03 10.90
CA GLY A 157 0.21 4.03 10.36
C GLY A 157 0.70 3.65 8.96
N GLN A 158 1.14 4.65 8.22
CA GLN A 158 1.68 4.49 6.86
C GLN A 158 3.03 5.16 6.77
N ASP A 159 3.94 4.55 6.00
CA ASP A 159 5.17 5.21 5.60
C ASP A 159 4.86 6.31 4.58
N GLU A 160 5.81 7.22 4.39
CA GLU A 160 5.74 8.19 3.32
C GLU A 160 5.55 7.50 1.98
N GLU A 161 4.69 8.06 1.13
CA GLU A 161 4.40 7.52 -0.20
C GLU A 161 5.66 7.48 -1.05
N ASP A 162 6.06 6.29 -1.50
CA ASP A 162 7.21 6.15 -2.38
C ASP A 162 6.98 6.78 -3.76
N THR A 163 8.07 7.02 -4.50
CA THR A 163 8.02 7.73 -5.78
C THR A 163 7.16 7.06 -6.83
N GLU A 164 7.18 5.72 -6.91
CA GLU A 164 6.41 5.00 -7.92
C GLU A 164 4.92 4.94 -7.55
N ALA A 165 4.58 4.74 -6.28
CA ALA A 165 3.19 4.83 -5.81
C ALA A 165 2.60 6.22 -6.06
N PHE A 166 3.37 7.28 -5.77
CA PHE A 166 2.99 8.66 -6.07
C PHE A 166 2.79 8.90 -7.57
N ARG A 167 3.71 8.41 -8.41
CA ARG A 167 3.63 8.48 -9.87
C ARG A 167 2.36 7.81 -10.40
N GLU A 168 2.08 6.59 -9.95
CA GLU A 168 0.88 5.87 -10.34
C GLU A 168 -0.40 6.60 -9.91
N ARG A 169 -0.42 7.15 -8.69
CA ARG A 169 -1.55 7.93 -8.18
C ARG A 169 -1.76 9.21 -8.98
N TYR A 170 -0.69 9.95 -9.30
CA TYR A 170 -0.74 11.13 -10.16
C TYR A 170 -1.30 10.80 -11.56
N ILE A 171 -0.74 9.78 -12.23
CA ILE A 171 -1.22 9.36 -13.56
C ILE A 171 -2.68 8.88 -13.50
N ARG A 172 -3.07 8.21 -12.41
CA ARG A 172 -4.46 7.76 -12.20
C ARG A 172 -5.39 8.96 -12.03
N ALA A 173 -5.00 9.95 -11.25
CA ALA A 173 -5.78 11.17 -11.05
C ALA A 173 -6.02 11.93 -12.37
N LEU A 174 -5.01 12.03 -13.24
CA LEU A 174 -5.18 12.63 -14.58
C LEU A 174 -6.16 11.87 -15.48
N LYS A 175 -6.32 10.57 -15.26
CA LYS A 175 -7.25 9.72 -16.03
C LYS A 175 -8.58 9.52 -15.30
N SER A 176 -8.72 10.09 -14.12
CA SER A 176 -9.90 9.91 -13.29
C SER A 176 -11.14 10.43 -13.97
N LYS A 177 -12.23 9.68 -13.80
CA LYS A 177 -13.59 10.07 -14.16
C LYS A 177 -14.42 10.38 -12.92
N ALA A 178 -13.76 10.64 -11.77
CA ALA A 178 -14.43 11.00 -10.54
C ALA A 178 -15.18 12.31 -10.71
N TYR A 179 -16.49 12.30 -10.50
CA TYR A 179 -17.33 13.48 -10.61
C TYR A 179 -18.67 13.30 -9.90
N GLY A 180 -19.07 14.30 -9.12
CA GLY A 180 -20.43 14.48 -8.63
C GLY A 180 -21.05 13.30 -7.86
N GLY A 181 -20.24 12.49 -7.17
CA GLY A 181 -20.73 11.36 -6.40
C GLY A 181 -20.93 10.08 -7.21
N ASN A 182 -20.27 9.92 -8.35
CA ASN A 182 -20.23 8.64 -9.05
C ASN A 182 -19.34 7.63 -8.30
N GLY A 183 -19.37 6.35 -8.71
CA GLY A 183 -18.61 5.29 -8.04
C GLY A 183 -17.09 5.54 -8.02
N ALA A 184 -16.53 6.23 -9.01
CA ALA A 184 -15.12 6.60 -9.03
C ALA A 184 -14.82 7.68 -7.98
N ASP A 185 -15.67 8.68 -7.85
CA ASP A 185 -15.57 9.75 -6.85
C ASP A 185 -15.60 9.17 -5.41
N TYR A 186 -16.53 8.25 -5.14
CA TYR A 186 -16.57 7.54 -3.85
C TYR A 186 -15.29 6.78 -3.56
N LYS A 187 -14.76 6.02 -4.55
CA LYS A 187 -13.50 5.26 -4.39
C LYS A 187 -12.32 6.17 -4.07
N GLU A 188 -12.20 7.31 -4.76
CA GLU A 188 -11.14 8.28 -4.50
C GLU A 188 -11.28 8.94 -3.14
N LYS A 189 -12.49 9.34 -2.76
CA LYS A 189 -12.79 9.92 -1.45
C LYS A 189 -12.50 8.97 -0.29
N VAL A 190 -12.77 7.66 -0.43
CA VAL A 190 -12.36 6.67 0.59
C VAL A 190 -10.85 6.74 0.81
N LEU A 191 -10.07 6.81 -0.25
CA LEU A 191 -8.61 6.85 -0.17
C LEU A 191 -8.05 8.16 0.40
N THR A 192 -8.87 9.19 0.64
CA THR A 192 -8.45 10.41 1.35
C THR A 192 -8.51 10.26 2.87
N VAL A 193 -9.20 9.25 3.38
CA VAL A 193 -9.26 8.97 4.82
C VAL A 193 -8.06 8.12 5.22
N ASN A 194 -7.35 8.55 6.24
CA ASN A 194 -6.18 7.83 6.75
C ASN A 194 -6.54 6.40 7.16
N GLY A 195 -5.64 5.47 6.94
CA GLY A 195 -5.84 4.08 7.29
C GLY A 195 -6.67 3.26 6.30
N THR A 196 -7.19 3.86 5.20
CA THR A 196 -7.96 3.13 4.18
C THR A 196 -7.07 2.68 3.02
N GLY A 197 -7.37 1.50 2.43
CA GLY A 197 -6.55 0.91 1.36
C GLY A 197 -7.28 0.69 0.03
N GLY A 198 -8.60 0.66 0.04
CA GLY A 198 -9.41 0.49 -1.17
C GLY A 198 -10.84 0.10 -0.85
N SER A 199 -11.73 0.24 -1.83
CA SER A 199 -13.17 0.06 -1.58
C SER A 199 -13.94 -0.44 -2.79
N LYS A 200 -15.11 -1.03 -2.51
CA LYS A 200 -16.17 -1.31 -3.47
C LYS A 200 -17.42 -0.52 -3.13
N ILE A 201 -18.05 0.05 -4.14
CA ILE A 201 -19.20 0.93 -3.99
C ILE A 201 -20.44 0.24 -4.56
N TYR A 202 -21.41 -0.01 -3.70
CA TYR A 202 -22.69 -0.66 -4.06
C TYR A 202 -23.78 0.39 -4.12
N ARG A 203 -24.21 0.71 -5.34
CA ARG A 203 -25.29 1.68 -5.61
C ARG A 203 -26.65 1.06 -5.35
N CYS A 204 -27.57 1.85 -4.81
CA CYS A 204 -28.97 1.47 -4.60
C CYS A 204 -29.17 0.12 -3.88
N TRP A 205 -28.23 -0.23 -2.97
CA TRP A 205 -28.21 -1.51 -2.28
C TRP A 205 -29.43 -1.75 -1.38
N ASN A 206 -30.07 -0.68 -0.92
CA ASN A 206 -31.28 -0.68 -0.09
C ASN A 206 -32.30 0.34 -0.62
N GLY A 207 -32.50 0.39 -1.95
CA GLY A 207 -33.40 1.32 -2.61
C GLY A 207 -32.73 2.57 -3.16
N GLY A 208 -33.53 3.43 -3.82
CA GLY A 208 -33.01 4.64 -4.44
C GLY A 208 -32.36 5.60 -3.43
N GLY A 209 -31.30 6.27 -3.84
CA GLY A 209 -30.54 7.20 -2.98
C GLY A 209 -29.62 6.54 -1.96
N THR A 210 -29.55 5.21 -1.87
CA THR A 210 -28.67 4.52 -0.95
C THR A 210 -27.38 4.08 -1.60
N VAL A 211 -26.25 4.28 -0.89
CA VAL A 211 -24.91 3.83 -1.31
C VAL A 211 -24.27 3.05 -0.17
N LYS A 212 -23.76 1.86 -0.46
CA LYS A 212 -22.93 1.13 0.50
C LYS A 212 -21.48 1.19 0.06
N VAL A 213 -20.62 1.55 0.99
CA VAL A 213 -19.16 1.55 0.85
C VAL A 213 -18.61 0.39 1.66
N VAL A 214 -18.04 -0.59 0.98
CA VAL A 214 -17.30 -1.68 1.63
C VAL A 214 -15.82 -1.45 1.39
N PHE A 215 -15.01 -1.41 2.44
CA PHE A 215 -13.61 -1.05 2.30
C PHE A 215 -12.66 -1.94 3.13
N VAL A 216 -11.39 -1.90 2.78
CA VAL A 216 -10.27 -2.51 3.50
C VAL A 216 -9.36 -1.42 4.06
N ASN A 217 -8.58 -1.74 5.09
CA ASN A 217 -7.58 -0.82 5.61
C ASN A 217 -6.37 -0.71 4.65
N ASN A 218 -5.41 0.15 4.95
CA ASN A 218 -4.20 0.38 4.14
C ASN A 218 -3.28 -0.85 4.03
N GLU A 219 -3.41 -1.84 4.92
CA GLU A 219 -2.75 -3.15 4.83
C GLU A 219 -3.57 -4.19 4.04
N PHE A 220 -4.71 -3.77 3.48
CA PHE A 220 -5.68 -4.62 2.77
C PHE A 220 -6.30 -5.72 3.63
N ASN A 221 -6.40 -5.48 4.94
CA ASN A 221 -7.10 -6.31 5.90
C ASN A 221 -8.49 -5.71 6.24
N LYS A 222 -9.28 -6.44 7.02
CA LYS A 222 -10.53 -5.92 7.59
C LYS A 222 -10.22 -4.72 8.48
N PRO A 223 -10.86 -3.54 8.26
CA PRO A 223 -10.69 -2.38 9.13
C PRO A 223 -11.30 -2.61 10.52
N SER A 224 -10.77 -1.87 11.50
CA SER A 224 -11.33 -1.83 12.86
C SER A 224 -12.71 -1.16 12.88
N ALA A 225 -13.47 -1.38 13.94
CA ALA A 225 -14.78 -0.74 14.10
C ALA A 225 -14.67 0.79 14.22
N GLU A 226 -13.59 1.29 14.82
CA GLU A 226 -13.26 2.72 14.92
C GLU A 226 -13.05 3.33 13.53
N LEU A 227 -12.21 2.71 12.70
CA LEU A 227 -11.96 3.20 11.35
C LEU A 227 -13.25 3.19 10.50
N VAL A 228 -14.13 2.20 10.67
CA VAL A 228 -15.44 2.18 10.01
C VAL A 228 -16.29 3.36 10.44
N LYS A 229 -16.35 3.69 11.73
CA LYS A 229 -17.08 4.85 12.25
C LYS A 229 -16.49 6.17 11.75
N GLU A 230 -15.17 6.29 11.70
CA GLU A 230 -14.49 7.46 11.17
C GLU A 230 -14.85 7.69 9.69
N VAL A 231 -14.73 6.67 8.84
CA VAL A 231 -15.11 6.75 7.43
C VAL A 231 -16.60 7.08 7.28
N GLN A 232 -17.49 6.48 8.11
CA GLN A 232 -18.92 6.81 8.11
C GLN A 232 -19.16 8.30 8.42
N ASN A 233 -18.51 8.84 9.44
CA ASN A 233 -18.67 10.24 9.83
C ASN A 233 -18.12 11.21 8.78
N VAL A 234 -17.03 10.84 8.08
CA VAL A 234 -16.45 11.65 6.99
C VAL A 234 -17.36 11.65 5.78
N PHE A 235 -17.97 10.50 5.43
CA PHE A 235 -18.83 10.41 4.26
C PHE A 235 -20.25 10.94 4.50
N ASP A 236 -20.89 10.48 5.55
CA ASP A 236 -22.30 10.78 5.82
C ASP A 236 -22.55 10.69 7.35
N PRO A 237 -22.30 11.79 8.08
CA PRO A 237 -22.30 11.80 9.53
C PRO A 237 -23.68 11.47 10.12
N THR A 238 -23.70 10.58 11.11
CA THR A 238 -24.89 10.27 11.92
C THR A 238 -25.07 11.36 12.98
N PRO A 239 -26.27 11.93 13.21
CA PRO A 239 -27.61 11.49 12.72
C PRO A 239 -28.07 12.19 11.43
N ASN A 240 -27.22 12.92 10.72
CA ASN A 240 -27.61 13.78 9.60
C ASN A 240 -27.44 13.11 8.23
N GLN A 241 -27.63 11.80 8.16
CA GLN A 241 -27.44 11.04 6.92
C GLN A 241 -28.31 11.55 5.76
N GLY A 242 -27.73 11.56 4.56
CA GLY A 242 -28.38 12.01 3.33
C GLY A 242 -28.52 13.53 3.17
N LYS A 243 -28.07 14.34 4.15
CA LYS A 243 -28.16 15.80 4.11
C LYS A 243 -26.97 16.49 3.44
N GLY A 244 -25.93 15.74 3.06
CA GLY A 244 -24.75 16.28 2.39
C GLY A 244 -23.82 17.08 3.31
N TYR A 245 -23.79 16.78 4.60
CA TYR A 245 -22.87 17.43 5.54
C TYR A 245 -21.47 16.81 5.55
N GLY A 246 -21.31 15.66 4.92
CA GLY A 246 -20.02 15.00 4.70
C GLY A 246 -19.58 15.05 3.24
N LEU A 247 -18.75 14.09 2.84
CA LEU A 247 -18.27 13.98 1.46
C LEU A 247 -19.33 13.43 0.49
N ALA A 248 -20.40 12.79 1.01
CA ALA A 248 -21.48 12.26 0.20
C ALA A 248 -22.35 13.40 -0.34
N PRO A 249 -22.81 13.33 -1.60
CA PRO A 249 -23.75 14.28 -2.15
C PRO A 249 -25.10 14.29 -1.40
N ILE A 250 -25.79 15.41 -1.44
CA ILE A 250 -27.16 15.54 -0.93
C ILE A 250 -28.05 14.45 -1.56
N GLY A 251 -28.85 13.78 -0.74
CA GLY A 251 -29.75 12.69 -1.17
C GLY A 251 -29.07 11.31 -1.25
N HIS A 252 -27.74 11.22 -1.00
CA HIS A 252 -27.07 9.94 -0.88
C HIS A 252 -26.98 9.52 0.61
N THR A 253 -27.78 8.56 1.02
CA THR A 253 -27.64 7.92 2.34
C THR A 253 -26.56 6.86 2.25
N VAL A 254 -25.44 7.08 2.93
CA VAL A 254 -24.27 6.20 2.84
C VAL A 254 -24.21 5.26 4.04
N THR A 255 -23.99 3.99 3.76
CA THR A 255 -23.67 2.96 4.77
C THR A 255 -22.25 2.48 4.54
N VAL A 256 -21.41 2.59 5.55
CA VAL A 256 -20.00 2.14 5.49
C VAL A 256 -19.86 0.84 6.25
N GLU A 257 -19.25 -0.16 5.61
CA GLU A 257 -19.01 -1.47 6.19
C GLU A 257 -17.56 -1.93 5.95
N ALA A 258 -17.04 -2.73 6.85
CA ALA A 258 -15.78 -3.44 6.66
C ALA A 258 -15.94 -4.56 5.62
N ALA A 259 -14.91 -4.81 4.81
CA ALA A 259 -14.86 -6.05 4.02
C ALA A 259 -14.89 -7.26 4.97
N GLU A 260 -15.67 -8.28 4.59
CA GLU A 260 -15.81 -9.51 5.37
C GLU A 260 -14.63 -10.45 5.10
N GLU A 261 -13.93 -10.87 6.16
CA GLU A 261 -12.85 -11.85 6.05
C GLU A 261 -13.39 -13.28 5.99
N VAL A 262 -12.94 -14.03 4.98
CA VAL A 262 -13.19 -15.46 4.87
C VAL A 262 -11.89 -16.19 5.20
N ILE A 263 -11.89 -16.93 6.31
CA ILE A 263 -10.74 -17.72 6.74
C ILE A 263 -10.56 -18.90 5.77
N VAL A 264 -9.36 -19.03 5.25
CA VAL A 264 -8.95 -20.08 4.32
C VAL A 264 -7.88 -20.94 4.97
N ASN A 265 -8.25 -22.16 5.35
CA ASN A 265 -7.32 -23.15 5.89
C ASN A 265 -6.90 -24.10 4.77
N TYR A 266 -5.61 -24.46 4.74
CA TYR A 266 -5.07 -25.40 3.77
C TYR A 266 -4.56 -26.66 4.47
N GLU A 267 -4.88 -27.82 3.90
CA GLU A 267 -4.21 -29.09 4.16
C GLU A 267 -3.45 -29.45 2.88
N VAL A 268 -2.11 -29.50 2.98
CA VAL A 268 -1.22 -29.68 1.84
C VAL A 268 -0.39 -30.94 2.02
N PRO A 269 -0.76 -32.04 1.35
CA PRO A 269 0.07 -33.25 1.32
C PRO A 269 1.31 -32.98 0.46
N VAL A 270 2.50 -33.10 1.06
CA VAL A 270 3.79 -32.87 0.37
C VAL A 270 4.63 -34.13 0.34
N VAL A 271 5.21 -34.42 -0.81
CA VAL A 271 6.25 -35.45 -0.98
C VAL A 271 7.60 -34.77 -0.88
N MET A 272 8.36 -35.10 0.15
CA MET A 272 9.67 -34.49 0.43
C MET A 272 10.80 -35.32 -0.16
N THR A 273 11.91 -34.66 -0.47
CA THR A 273 13.18 -35.35 -0.78
C THR A 273 13.61 -36.20 0.40
N ALA A 274 14.28 -37.34 0.14
CA ALA A 274 14.70 -38.28 1.16
C ALA A 274 15.50 -37.59 2.30
N GLY A 275 15.11 -37.83 3.54
CA GLY A 275 15.76 -37.28 4.74
C GLY A 275 15.21 -35.93 5.20
N HIS A 276 14.17 -35.40 4.57
CA HIS A 276 13.53 -34.13 4.94
C HIS A 276 12.09 -34.32 5.41
N GLU A 277 11.65 -33.47 6.34
CA GLU A 277 10.29 -33.48 6.90
C GLU A 277 9.49 -32.23 6.50
N PRO A 278 8.15 -32.34 6.36
CA PRO A 278 7.29 -31.22 5.98
C PRO A 278 7.41 -29.99 6.88
N SER A 279 7.74 -30.18 8.15
CA SER A 279 7.92 -29.08 9.12
C SER A 279 9.03 -28.09 8.74
N GLU A 280 10.03 -28.53 7.96
CA GLU A 280 11.15 -27.68 7.55
C GLU A 280 10.73 -26.56 6.59
N ILE A 281 9.69 -26.77 5.79
CA ILE A 281 9.18 -25.81 4.82
C ILE A 281 7.93 -25.07 5.29
N GLN A 282 7.38 -25.43 6.46
CA GLN A 282 6.12 -24.91 7.00
C GLN A 282 6.08 -23.37 7.02
N ALA A 283 7.08 -22.76 7.62
CA ALA A 283 7.13 -21.30 7.80
C ALA A 283 7.26 -20.57 6.45
N GLU A 284 8.12 -21.08 5.56
CA GLU A 284 8.35 -20.48 4.25
C GLU A 284 7.11 -20.58 3.35
N LEU A 285 6.48 -21.76 3.30
CA LEU A 285 5.26 -21.94 2.51
C LEU A 285 4.12 -21.06 3.04
N THR A 286 3.94 -20.99 4.36
CA THR A 286 2.94 -20.13 4.98
C THR A 286 3.14 -18.66 4.59
N LYS A 287 4.37 -18.18 4.64
CA LYS A 287 4.72 -16.82 4.24
C LYS A 287 4.40 -16.56 2.75
N LYS A 288 4.81 -17.45 1.85
CA LYS A 288 4.52 -17.32 0.40
C LYS A 288 3.02 -17.32 0.11
N ILE A 289 2.24 -18.14 0.83
CA ILE A 289 0.78 -18.15 0.69
C ILE A 289 0.18 -16.83 1.16
N GLU A 290 0.62 -16.27 2.31
CA GLU A 290 0.11 -14.99 2.82
C GLU A 290 0.45 -13.83 1.86
N GLU A 291 1.67 -13.78 1.34
CA GLU A 291 2.06 -12.81 0.31
C GLU A 291 1.14 -12.89 -0.93
N ARG A 292 0.81 -14.10 -1.33
CA ARG A 292 -0.13 -14.32 -2.46
C ARG A 292 -1.56 -13.90 -2.13
N MET A 293 -2.01 -14.12 -0.90
CA MET A 293 -3.32 -13.65 -0.44
C MET A 293 -3.38 -12.11 -0.37
N LEU A 294 -2.31 -11.46 0.06
CA LEU A 294 -2.21 -10.00 0.03
C LEU A 294 -2.37 -9.46 -1.40
N VAL A 295 -1.75 -10.10 -2.39
CA VAL A 295 -1.96 -9.73 -3.81
C VAL A 295 -3.43 -9.84 -4.19
N ARG A 296 -4.14 -10.90 -3.75
CA ARG A 296 -5.57 -11.06 -4.01
C ARG A 296 -6.43 -10.00 -3.33
N ARG A 297 -6.08 -9.59 -2.10
CA ARG A 297 -6.76 -8.48 -1.40
C ARG A 297 -6.55 -7.14 -2.11
N LYS A 298 -5.34 -6.89 -2.63
CA LYS A 298 -5.04 -5.71 -3.46
C LYS A 298 -5.85 -5.72 -4.78
N GLU A 299 -5.95 -6.86 -5.44
CA GLU A 299 -6.80 -7.02 -6.63
C GLU A 299 -8.27 -6.72 -6.31
N TRP A 300 -8.79 -7.24 -5.18
CA TRP A 300 -10.16 -6.96 -4.73
C TRP A 300 -10.44 -5.46 -4.63
N ALA A 301 -9.50 -4.68 -4.08
CA ALA A 301 -9.63 -3.24 -3.90
C ALA A 301 -9.75 -2.46 -5.22
N THR A 302 -9.26 -3.01 -6.33
CA THR A 302 -9.33 -2.39 -7.67
C THR A 302 -10.54 -2.83 -8.48
N GLN A 303 -11.20 -3.92 -8.09
CA GLN A 303 -12.35 -4.51 -8.79
C GLN A 303 -13.62 -3.66 -8.69
N ASN A 304 -14.60 -3.95 -9.57
CA ASN A 304 -15.95 -3.42 -9.47
C ASN A 304 -16.80 -4.22 -8.47
N GLU A 305 -17.97 -3.67 -8.11
CA GLU A 305 -18.87 -4.21 -7.09
C GLU A 305 -19.34 -5.66 -7.34
N ASN A 306 -19.44 -6.08 -8.60
CA ASN A 306 -19.90 -7.43 -8.98
C ASN A 306 -18.77 -8.45 -9.15
N GLN A 307 -17.51 -8.00 -9.13
CA GLN A 307 -16.35 -8.88 -9.26
C GLN A 307 -15.99 -9.48 -7.90
N PHE A 308 -15.41 -10.66 -7.91
CA PHE A 308 -15.00 -11.36 -6.69
C PHE A 308 -13.62 -12.00 -6.85
N VAL A 309 -13.02 -12.30 -5.73
CA VAL A 309 -11.72 -12.96 -5.67
C VAL A 309 -11.92 -14.47 -5.60
N THR A 310 -11.11 -15.19 -6.35
CA THR A 310 -11.06 -16.66 -6.33
C THR A 310 -9.73 -17.11 -5.73
N VAL A 311 -9.82 -17.98 -4.73
CA VAL A 311 -8.66 -18.69 -4.15
C VAL A 311 -8.55 -20.05 -4.83
N ARG A 312 -7.35 -20.42 -5.32
CA ARG A 312 -7.12 -21.66 -6.10
C ARG A 312 -6.06 -22.54 -5.46
N THR A 313 -6.30 -23.83 -5.40
CA THR A 313 -5.31 -24.82 -4.90
C THR A 313 -4.08 -24.88 -5.81
N SER A 314 -4.24 -24.76 -7.13
CA SER A 314 -3.13 -24.77 -8.09
C SER A 314 -2.04 -23.71 -7.79
N VAL A 315 -2.44 -22.59 -7.20
CA VAL A 315 -1.47 -21.55 -6.77
C VAL A 315 -0.62 -22.07 -5.60
N VAL A 316 -1.25 -22.73 -4.63
CA VAL A 316 -0.53 -23.30 -3.47
C VAL A 316 0.36 -24.47 -3.92
N THR A 317 -0.12 -25.30 -4.87
CA THR A 317 0.69 -26.35 -5.49
C THR A 317 1.96 -25.76 -6.12
N SER A 318 1.84 -24.72 -6.95
CA SER A 318 3.01 -24.07 -7.56
C SER A 318 3.96 -23.52 -6.51
N LEU A 319 3.44 -22.81 -5.49
CA LEU A 319 4.27 -22.24 -4.43
C LEU A 319 5.00 -23.31 -3.61
N ALA A 320 4.40 -24.47 -3.42
CA ALA A 320 5.01 -25.57 -2.67
C ALA A 320 6.06 -26.31 -3.49
N VAL A 321 5.79 -26.60 -4.77
CA VAL A 321 6.76 -27.26 -5.68
C VAL A 321 7.97 -26.39 -5.95
N ASP A 322 7.82 -25.06 -5.94
CA ASP A 322 8.94 -24.11 -6.10
C ASP A 322 9.84 -24.02 -4.85
N LEU A 323 9.54 -24.78 -3.77
CA LEU A 323 10.41 -24.86 -2.61
C LEU A 323 11.45 -25.97 -2.77
N ASP A 324 12.68 -25.66 -2.36
CA ASP A 324 13.71 -26.67 -2.24
C ASP A 324 13.22 -27.81 -1.33
N LYS A 325 13.60 -29.06 -1.65
CA LYS A 325 13.26 -30.26 -0.90
C LYS A 325 11.84 -30.81 -1.12
N VAL A 326 10.95 -30.15 -1.88
CA VAL A 326 9.65 -30.67 -2.28
C VAL A 326 9.76 -31.35 -3.65
N VAL A 327 9.35 -32.61 -3.72
CA VAL A 327 9.34 -33.39 -4.96
C VAL A 327 7.99 -33.29 -5.65
N ASP A 328 6.91 -33.39 -4.88
CA ASP A 328 5.54 -33.33 -5.40
C ASP A 328 4.54 -32.91 -4.33
N VAL A 329 3.34 -32.57 -4.76
CA VAL A 329 2.24 -32.13 -3.89
C VAL A 329 0.97 -32.88 -4.25
N GLY A 330 0.38 -33.53 -3.27
CA GLY A 330 -0.89 -34.24 -3.44
C GLY A 330 -2.11 -33.31 -3.51
N ASP A 331 -3.30 -33.88 -3.39
CA ASP A 331 -4.57 -33.16 -3.45
C ASP A 331 -4.75 -32.22 -2.25
N ILE A 332 -4.64 -30.93 -2.50
CA ILE A 332 -4.80 -29.88 -1.49
C ILE A 332 -6.27 -29.73 -1.13
N LYS A 333 -6.56 -29.64 0.19
CA LYS A 333 -7.91 -29.30 0.67
C LYS A 333 -7.97 -27.85 1.12
N ILE A 334 -9.08 -27.19 0.82
CA ILE A 334 -9.47 -25.88 1.35
C ILE A 334 -10.62 -26.07 2.33
N ASN A 335 -10.42 -25.64 3.58
CA ASN A 335 -11.40 -25.77 4.66
C ASN A 335 -11.95 -27.23 4.79
N GLY A 336 -11.06 -28.21 4.73
CA GLY A 336 -11.38 -29.64 4.85
C GLY A 336 -12.02 -30.26 3.59
N LYS A 337 -12.21 -29.49 2.50
CA LYS A 337 -12.84 -29.97 1.25
C LYS A 337 -11.82 -30.06 0.13
N THR A 338 -11.85 -31.16 -0.62
CA THR A 338 -11.06 -31.31 -1.86
C THR A 338 -11.75 -30.54 -2.99
N VAL A 339 -11.37 -29.27 -3.14
CA VAL A 339 -11.90 -28.38 -4.18
C VAL A 339 -10.76 -27.70 -4.92
N LYS A 340 -10.92 -27.45 -6.22
CA LYS A 340 -9.89 -26.78 -7.03
C LYS A 340 -9.87 -25.26 -6.81
N ARG A 341 -10.97 -24.70 -6.33
CA ARG A 341 -11.12 -23.27 -6.08
C ARG A 341 -12.18 -22.97 -5.03
N LEU A 342 -12.03 -21.84 -4.36
CA LEU A 342 -13.01 -21.22 -3.50
C LEU A 342 -13.33 -19.83 -4.07
N ASP A 343 -14.55 -19.63 -4.53
CA ASP A 343 -15.05 -18.34 -5.00
C ASP A 343 -15.66 -17.58 -3.83
N LEU A 344 -15.16 -16.38 -3.56
CA LEU A 344 -15.65 -15.51 -2.49
C LEU A 344 -16.81 -14.65 -3.00
N LYS A 345 -17.63 -14.11 -2.09
CA LYS A 345 -18.63 -13.10 -2.47
C LYS A 345 -17.95 -11.76 -2.79
N PRO A 346 -18.59 -10.85 -3.55
CA PRO A 346 -17.98 -9.59 -3.95
C PRO A 346 -17.49 -8.69 -2.80
N HIS A 347 -18.14 -8.75 -1.62
CA HIS A 347 -17.76 -7.97 -0.42
C HIS A 347 -16.78 -8.70 0.50
N GLN A 348 -16.34 -9.91 0.13
CA GLN A 348 -15.45 -10.74 0.93
C GLN A 348 -14.02 -10.71 0.45
N ILE A 349 -13.08 -10.81 1.40
CA ILE A 349 -11.64 -10.92 1.18
C ILE A 349 -11.09 -12.20 1.82
N PRO A 350 -10.04 -12.82 1.25
CA PRO A 350 -9.44 -14.00 1.84
C PRO A 350 -8.51 -13.62 3.01
N LYS A 351 -8.56 -14.40 4.07
CA LYS A 351 -7.62 -14.36 5.19
C LYS A 351 -7.00 -15.74 5.37
N LEU A 352 -5.68 -15.80 5.48
CA LEU A 352 -5.02 -17.05 5.76
C LEU A 352 -5.36 -17.52 7.18
N GLY A 353 -5.83 -18.74 7.29
CA GLY A 353 -5.97 -19.44 8.55
C GLY A 353 -4.78 -20.35 8.79
N THR A 354 -5.04 -21.62 9.09
CA THR A 354 -4.00 -22.62 9.29
C THR A 354 -3.53 -23.23 7.97
N VAL A 355 -2.22 -23.43 7.84
CA VAL A 355 -1.61 -24.25 6.79
C VAL A 355 -1.07 -25.50 7.47
N THR A 356 -1.65 -26.64 7.17
CA THR A 356 -1.22 -27.92 7.73
C THR A 356 -0.53 -28.73 6.63
N LEU A 357 0.74 -29.06 6.82
CA LEU A 357 1.48 -29.94 5.92
C LEU A 357 1.35 -31.37 6.41
N THR A 358 1.08 -32.29 5.51
CA THR A 358 1.04 -33.72 5.78
C THR A 358 1.99 -34.45 4.85
N LYS A 359 2.50 -35.60 5.27
CA LYS A 359 3.34 -36.44 4.43
C LYS A 359 2.44 -37.08 3.36
N GLY A 360 2.76 -36.81 2.09
CA GLY A 360 2.06 -37.35 0.91
C GLY A 360 2.53 -38.74 0.52
#